data_c043b15f201c440ad2a1e415ef86c379
#
_entry.id   c043b15f201c440ad2a1e415ef86c379
#
_cell.length_a   1.000
_cell.length_b   1.000
_cell.length_c   1.000
_cell.angle_alpha   90.00
_cell.angle_beta   90.00
_cell.angle_gamma   90.00
#
_symmetry.space_group_name_H-M   'P 1'
#
loop_
_entity.id
_entity.type
_entity.pdbx_description
1 polymer ?
#
loop_
_entity_poly.entity_id
_entity_poly.type
_entity_poly.pdbx_seq_one_letter_code
_entity_poly.pdbx_strand_id
1 'polypeptide(L)'
;AVMNSIASSNAIMLLLNDEDEYDNPYLEDLFDSGIKGQDLLSTEIFPEGVLEYNQSSARNATYEEILHFVHGYGIQPAIPWMQTELLVAMNHAIENEYYNPLLDLPVEDYDEEYLAMGFECYFGLWAHNPNGDGYSGDNEYAFNSRQAMELGDPQLYGLIKDFFGESLLYTPSLPDDFEGNFSISYSPEIPYTNKSQYLDNVSLSGTLASDILGNDKDNILKGNLATNHFNGGAGDDLIIGYQGIDRSI
;
A
#
# COMPACT_ATOMS: atom_id res chain seq x y z
N ALA A 1 11.01 -17.06 -7.03
CA ALA A 1 12.36 -16.49 -6.95
C ALA A 1 12.47 -15.56 -5.75
N VAL A 2 11.66 -14.49 -5.67
CA VAL A 2 11.71 -13.43 -4.63
C VAL A 2 11.68 -14.00 -3.20
N MET A 3 10.64 -14.77 -2.83
CA MET A 3 10.52 -15.35 -1.48
C MET A 3 11.68 -16.28 -1.11
N ASN A 4 12.25 -16.99 -2.09
CA ASN A 4 13.44 -17.83 -1.83
C ASN A 4 14.68 -16.97 -1.58
N SER A 5 14.81 -15.83 -2.24
CA SER A 5 15.90 -14.89 -2.00
C SER A 5 15.82 -14.30 -0.59
N ILE A 6 14.64 -13.81 -0.20
CA ILE A 6 14.38 -13.30 1.15
C ILE A 6 14.74 -14.39 2.20
N ALA A 7 14.20 -15.58 2.04
CA ALA A 7 14.48 -16.68 2.99
C ALA A 7 15.97 -17.05 3.07
N SER A 8 16.72 -16.88 1.99
CA SER A 8 18.15 -17.18 1.93
C SER A 8 19.04 -16.04 2.43
N SER A 9 18.53 -14.83 2.48
CA SER A 9 19.28 -13.66 2.93
C SER A 9 19.51 -13.63 4.44
N ASN A 10 18.68 -14.35 5.21
CA ASN A 10 18.55 -14.26 6.68
C ASN A 10 18.24 -12.83 7.17
N ALA A 11 17.68 -12.00 6.32
CA ALA A 11 17.22 -10.67 6.70
C ALA A 11 16.00 -10.74 7.62
N ILE A 12 15.85 -9.75 8.48
CA ILE A 12 14.76 -9.66 9.46
C ILE A 12 13.99 -8.35 9.29
N MET A 13 12.69 -8.37 9.56
CA MET A 13 11.91 -7.17 9.83
C MET A 13 11.94 -6.91 11.32
N LEU A 14 12.28 -5.69 11.71
CA LEU A 14 12.27 -5.22 13.09
C LEU A 14 11.02 -4.36 13.29
N LEU A 15 10.20 -4.70 14.28
CA LEU A 15 9.10 -3.83 14.70
C LEU A 15 9.52 -3.14 15.98
N LEU A 16 9.69 -1.82 15.91
CA LEU A 16 10.10 -0.96 17.02
C LEU A 16 8.90 -0.17 17.54
N ASN A 17 8.89 0.19 18.81
CA ASN A 17 7.80 0.99 19.37
C ASN A 17 7.87 2.45 18.88
N ASP A 18 9.07 3.02 18.91
CA ASP A 18 9.35 4.41 18.53
C ASP A 18 10.84 4.60 18.22
N GLU A 19 11.23 5.81 17.84
CA GLU A 19 12.61 6.16 17.50
C GLU A 19 13.59 6.06 18.69
N ASP A 20 13.11 6.14 19.92
CA ASP A 20 13.96 6.03 21.13
C ASP A 20 14.59 4.63 21.23
N GLU A 21 14.02 3.63 20.55
CA GLU A 21 14.58 2.26 20.53
C GLU A 21 15.84 2.12 19.71
N TYR A 22 16.16 3.07 18.81
CA TYR A 22 17.46 3.06 18.10
C TYR A 22 18.66 3.23 19.05
N ASP A 23 18.46 3.87 20.19
CA ASP A 23 19.49 4.02 21.22
C ASP A 23 19.62 2.75 22.11
N ASN A 24 18.87 1.70 21.80
CA ASN A 24 18.92 0.45 22.56
C ASN A 24 20.21 -0.34 22.25
N PRO A 25 21.08 -0.59 23.24
CA PRO A 25 22.36 -1.29 23.01
C PRO A 25 22.21 -2.68 22.40
N TYR A 26 21.07 -3.35 22.58
CA TYR A 26 20.80 -4.66 21.95
C TYR A 26 20.56 -4.54 20.45
N LEU A 27 20.00 -3.45 19.98
CA LEU A 27 19.84 -3.18 18.55
C LEU A 27 21.17 -2.80 17.91
N GLU A 28 21.97 -1.97 18.58
CA GLU A 28 23.34 -1.64 18.15
C GLU A 28 24.18 -2.94 18.00
N ASP A 29 24.20 -3.80 19.02
CA ASP A 29 24.86 -5.10 18.97
C ASP A 29 24.33 -5.99 17.82
N LEU A 30 23.03 -5.94 17.53
CA LEU A 30 22.38 -6.70 16.46
C LEU A 30 22.86 -6.22 15.08
N PHE A 31 22.85 -4.93 14.83
CA PHE A 31 23.34 -4.33 13.58
C PHE A 31 24.84 -4.52 13.42
N ASP A 32 25.62 -4.35 14.48
CA ASP A 32 27.07 -4.59 14.48
C ASP A 32 27.42 -6.06 14.19
N SER A 33 26.53 -7.00 14.49
CA SER A 33 26.69 -8.41 14.13
C SER A 33 26.62 -8.69 12.63
N GLY A 34 26.26 -7.68 11.82
CA GLY A 34 26.08 -7.77 10.37
C GLY A 34 24.77 -8.41 9.95
N ILE A 35 23.78 -8.47 10.84
CA ILE A 35 22.41 -8.85 10.48
C ILE A 35 21.86 -7.80 9.53
N LYS A 36 21.25 -8.27 8.47
CA LYS A 36 20.52 -7.46 7.50
C LYS A 36 19.08 -7.32 7.96
N GLY A 37 18.52 -6.14 7.84
CA GLY A 37 17.14 -5.90 8.26
C GLY A 37 16.55 -4.64 7.67
N GLN A 38 15.26 -4.54 7.83
CA GLN A 38 14.45 -3.35 7.66
C GLN A 38 13.65 -3.17 8.92
N ASP A 39 13.46 -1.96 9.35
CA ASP A 39 12.63 -1.64 10.51
C ASP A 39 11.28 -1.06 10.08
N LEU A 40 10.38 -1.02 11.04
CA LEU A 40 9.07 -0.41 10.95
C LEU A 40 8.70 0.07 12.35
N LEU A 41 8.44 1.35 12.49
CA LEU A 41 8.03 1.93 13.76
C LEU A 41 6.54 1.73 13.99
N SER A 42 6.16 1.36 15.20
CA SER A 42 4.73 1.20 15.53
C SER A 42 3.95 2.51 15.44
N THR A 43 4.64 3.65 15.55
CA THR A 43 4.09 5.00 15.38
C THR A 43 3.73 5.33 13.92
N GLU A 44 4.23 4.56 12.97
CA GLU A 44 3.98 4.71 11.53
C GLU A 44 2.89 3.78 11.02
N ILE A 45 2.35 2.92 11.89
CA ILE A 45 1.32 1.95 11.53
C ILE A 45 -0.05 2.51 11.85
N PHE A 46 -0.86 2.73 10.82
CA PHE A 46 -2.24 3.17 10.96
C PHE A 46 -3.19 2.08 10.44
N PRO A 47 -3.81 1.28 11.32
CA PRO A 47 -4.73 0.21 10.90
C PRO A 47 -5.91 0.75 10.10
N GLU A 48 -6.32 0.03 9.09
CA GLU A 48 -7.51 0.36 8.30
C GLU A 48 -8.76 0.40 9.20
N GLY A 49 -9.64 1.36 8.90
CA GLY A 49 -10.91 1.51 9.64
C GLY A 49 -10.81 2.33 10.91
N VAL A 50 -9.63 2.67 11.41
CA VAL A 50 -9.52 3.62 12.52
C VAL A 50 -9.76 5.05 12.06
N LEU A 51 -10.26 5.88 12.98
CA LEU A 51 -10.67 7.26 12.67
C LEU A 51 -9.49 8.10 12.17
N GLU A 52 -8.33 7.93 12.80
CA GLU A 52 -7.09 8.60 12.44
C GLU A 52 -6.70 8.32 11.00
N TYR A 53 -6.76 7.08 10.55
CA TYR A 53 -6.49 6.69 9.17
C TYR A 53 -7.42 7.39 8.16
N ASN A 54 -8.71 7.49 8.52
CA ASN A 54 -9.72 8.04 7.62
C ASN A 54 -9.77 9.57 7.61
N GLN A 55 -9.27 10.25 8.65
CA GLN A 55 -9.44 11.69 8.85
C GLN A 55 -8.15 12.47 8.95
N SER A 56 -7.00 11.81 9.05
CA SER A 56 -5.72 12.48 9.23
C SER A 56 -4.87 12.46 7.95
N SER A 57 -3.83 13.29 7.97
CA SER A 57 -2.70 13.20 7.04
C SER A 57 -1.75 12.06 7.39
N ALA A 58 -2.13 11.19 8.33
CA ALA A 58 -1.29 10.10 8.76
C ALA A 58 -1.08 9.11 7.62
N ARG A 59 0.18 8.88 7.32
CA ARG A 59 0.64 7.88 6.36
C ARG A 59 0.82 6.56 7.10
N ASN A 60 0.39 5.48 6.48
CA ASN A 60 0.74 4.15 6.95
C ASN A 60 2.01 3.69 6.21
N ALA A 61 3.18 3.82 6.84
CA ALA A 61 4.46 3.44 6.26
C ALA A 61 4.65 1.91 6.12
N THR A 62 3.73 1.10 6.65
CA THR A 62 3.83 -0.37 6.56
C THR A 62 4.05 -0.88 5.13
N TYR A 63 3.40 -0.25 4.16
CA TYR A 63 3.52 -0.68 2.75
C TYR A 63 4.91 -0.38 2.19
N GLU A 64 5.47 0.76 2.53
CA GLU A 64 6.79 1.21 2.12
C GLU A 64 7.86 0.35 2.75
N GLU A 65 7.87 0.21 4.07
CA GLU A 65 8.90 -0.54 4.79
C GLU A 65 8.92 -2.03 4.43
N ILE A 66 7.74 -2.63 4.23
CA ILE A 66 7.65 -3.99 3.72
C ILE A 66 8.15 -4.06 2.26
N LEU A 67 7.88 -3.05 1.46
CA LEU A 67 8.36 -3.02 0.07
C LEU A 67 9.88 -2.86 0.00
N HIS A 68 10.49 -2.00 0.82
CA HIS A 68 11.94 -1.89 0.95
C HIS A 68 12.56 -3.25 1.30
N PHE A 69 12.02 -3.92 2.31
CA PHE A 69 12.47 -5.27 2.67
C PHE A 69 12.34 -6.27 1.52
N VAL A 70 11.21 -6.28 0.83
CA VAL A 70 10.96 -7.19 -0.30
C VAL A 70 11.82 -6.82 -1.50
N HIS A 71 12.03 -5.53 -1.77
CA HIS A 71 12.88 -5.06 -2.85
C HIS A 71 14.34 -5.42 -2.59
N GLY A 72 14.93 -4.96 -1.51
CA GLY A 72 16.36 -5.12 -1.22
C GLY A 72 16.79 -6.59 -1.02
N TYR A 73 15.99 -7.39 -0.31
CA TYR A 73 16.34 -8.79 -0.03
C TYR A 73 15.71 -9.81 -0.96
N GLY A 74 14.74 -9.41 -1.76
CA GLY A 74 13.99 -10.30 -2.63
C GLY A 74 14.08 -9.97 -4.10
N ILE A 75 13.58 -8.82 -4.52
CA ILE A 75 13.44 -8.46 -5.95
C ILE A 75 14.80 -8.18 -6.57
N GLN A 76 15.56 -7.27 -5.98
CA GLN A 76 16.87 -6.85 -6.48
C GLN A 76 17.83 -8.04 -6.74
N PRO A 77 18.02 -8.98 -5.80
CA PRO A 77 18.90 -10.12 -6.06
C PRO A 77 18.30 -11.23 -6.92
N ALA A 78 16.97 -11.38 -6.96
CA ALA A 78 16.31 -12.49 -7.67
C ALA A 78 15.82 -12.14 -9.06
N ILE A 79 15.60 -10.84 -9.35
CA ILE A 79 15.00 -10.33 -10.59
C ILE A 79 15.86 -9.17 -11.15
N PRO A 80 17.09 -9.43 -11.59
CA PRO A 80 18.03 -8.38 -12.01
C PRO A 80 17.53 -7.47 -13.14
N TRP A 81 16.64 -7.98 -14.01
CA TRP A 81 16.07 -7.17 -15.08
C TRP A 81 15.17 -6.06 -14.53
N MET A 82 14.37 -6.35 -13.51
CA MET A 82 13.51 -5.35 -12.88
C MET A 82 14.33 -4.23 -12.24
N GLN A 83 15.41 -4.58 -11.53
CA GLN A 83 16.33 -3.62 -10.97
C GLN A 83 16.96 -2.72 -12.05
N THR A 84 17.33 -3.31 -13.18
CA THR A 84 17.90 -2.53 -14.31
C THR A 84 16.89 -1.54 -14.86
N GLU A 85 15.66 -1.97 -15.11
CA GLU A 85 14.58 -1.11 -15.62
C GLU A 85 14.19 -0.03 -14.60
N LEU A 86 14.17 -0.38 -13.30
CA LEU A 86 13.90 0.58 -12.22
C LEU A 86 14.94 1.70 -12.20
N LEU A 87 16.23 1.38 -12.27
CA LEU A 87 17.29 2.38 -12.31
C LEU A 87 17.22 3.27 -13.56
N VAL A 88 16.80 2.72 -14.70
CA VAL A 88 16.59 3.51 -15.93
C VAL A 88 15.42 4.46 -15.76
N ALA A 89 14.29 3.99 -15.20
CA ALA A 89 13.12 4.82 -14.94
C ALA A 89 13.43 5.91 -13.92
N MET A 90 14.11 5.57 -12.82
CA MET A 90 14.51 6.52 -11.78
C MET A 90 15.42 7.65 -12.33
N ASN A 91 16.46 7.30 -13.08
CA ASN A 91 17.34 8.32 -13.65
C ASN A 91 16.59 9.24 -14.62
N HIS A 92 15.68 8.69 -15.44
CA HIS A 92 14.80 9.48 -16.28
C HIS A 92 13.88 10.40 -15.46
N ALA A 93 13.34 9.90 -14.35
CA ALA A 93 12.47 10.69 -13.46
C ALA A 93 13.24 11.84 -12.80
N ILE A 94 14.46 11.61 -12.33
CA ILE A 94 15.33 12.66 -11.77
C ILE A 94 15.67 13.72 -12.86
N GLU A 95 16.07 13.30 -14.06
CA GLU A 95 16.41 14.21 -15.18
C GLU A 95 15.23 15.10 -15.60
N ASN A 96 13.98 14.65 -15.40
CA ASN A 96 12.77 15.36 -15.77
C ASN A 96 12.04 15.98 -14.56
N GLU A 97 12.67 15.98 -13.40
CA GLU A 97 12.13 16.56 -12.16
C GLU A 97 10.80 15.88 -11.72
N TYR A 98 10.60 14.60 -12.05
CA TYR A 98 9.47 13.79 -11.57
C TYR A 98 9.74 13.17 -10.20
N TYR A 99 11.02 12.89 -9.94
CA TYR A 99 11.51 12.41 -8.66
C TYR A 99 12.65 13.29 -8.19
N ASN A 100 12.53 13.83 -6.98
CA ASN A 100 13.48 14.73 -6.35
C ASN A 100 13.91 14.13 -5.01
N PRO A 101 14.93 13.24 -4.98
CA PRO A 101 15.36 12.59 -3.76
C PRO A 101 15.74 13.60 -2.67
N LEU A 102 15.44 13.32 -1.41
CA LEU A 102 15.82 14.15 -0.29
C LEU A 102 17.36 14.32 -0.23
N LEU A 103 17.79 15.52 0.16
CA LEU A 103 19.22 15.89 0.13
C LEU A 103 20.11 15.07 1.07
N ASP A 104 19.53 14.50 2.11
CA ASP A 104 20.20 13.67 3.13
C ASP A 104 20.05 12.17 2.90
N LEU A 105 19.25 11.78 1.89
CA LEU A 105 19.11 10.39 1.52
C LEU A 105 20.38 9.85 0.84
N PRO A 106 20.93 8.69 1.23
CA PRO A 106 22.01 8.04 0.52
C PRO A 106 21.62 7.71 -0.93
N VAL A 107 22.55 7.91 -1.87
CA VAL A 107 22.29 7.67 -3.31
C VAL A 107 21.95 6.21 -3.60
N GLU A 108 22.47 5.29 -2.80
CA GLU A 108 22.17 3.85 -2.87
C GLU A 108 20.72 3.49 -2.54
N ASP A 109 19.97 4.39 -1.86
CA ASP A 109 18.61 4.15 -1.44
C ASP A 109 17.57 4.84 -2.36
N TYR A 110 18.03 5.63 -3.33
CA TYR A 110 17.14 6.38 -4.23
C TYR A 110 16.17 5.50 -5.02
N ASP A 111 16.58 4.32 -5.41
CA ASP A 111 15.75 3.39 -6.19
C ASP A 111 14.69 2.70 -5.33
N GLU A 112 14.97 2.46 -4.06
CA GLU A 112 14.01 1.92 -3.10
C GLU A 112 12.90 2.92 -2.83
N GLU A 113 13.24 4.17 -2.54
CA GLU A 113 12.30 5.27 -2.33
C GLU A 113 11.46 5.55 -3.58
N TYR A 114 12.11 5.64 -4.74
CA TYR A 114 11.40 5.87 -5.99
C TYR A 114 10.39 4.76 -6.29
N LEU A 115 10.76 3.50 -6.07
CA LEU A 115 9.84 2.37 -6.22
C LEU A 115 8.69 2.44 -5.22
N ALA A 116 8.97 2.77 -3.96
CA ALA A 116 7.96 2.88 -2.90
C ALA A 116 6.94 3.98 -3.21
N MET A 117 7.42 5.17 -3.56
CA MET A 117 6.55 6.29 -3.95
C MET A 117 5.66 5.96 -5.15
N GLY A 118 6.25 5.33 -6.18
CA GLY A 118 5.49 4.87 -7.33
C GLY A 118 4.45 3.81 -6.98
N PHE A 119 4.80 2.84 -6.14
CA PHE A 119 3.89 1.80 -5.68
C PHE A 119 2.72 2.37 -4.89
N GLU A 120 2.99 3.27 -3.95
CA GLU A 120 1.96 3.94 -3.16
C GLU A 120 1.06 4.83 -4.03
N CYS A 121 1.63 5.56 -4.98
CA CYS A 121 0.87 6.33 -5.97
C CYS A 121 -0.02 5.43 -6.83
N TYR A 122 0.53 4.32 -7.33
CA TYR A 122 -0.17 3.38 -8.21
C TYR A 122 -1.37 2.73 -7.53
N PHE A 123 -1.25 2.36 -6.25
CA PHE A 123 -2.31 1.73 -5.46
C PHE A 123 -3.11 2.70 -4.59
N GLY A 124 -2.87 4.01 -4.71
CA GLY A 124 -3.62 5.03 -3.98
C GLY A 124 -3.42 5.00 -2.46
N LEU A 125 -2.30 4.48 -1.98
CA LEU A 125 -2.04 4.26 -0.55
C LEU A 125 -1.83 5.57 0.21
N TRP A 126 -1.40 6.60 -0.47
CA TRP A 126 -1.12 7.92 0.09
C TRP A 126 -2.15 9.01 -0.23
N ALA A 127 -3.06 8.75 -1.17
CA ALA A 127 -3.90 9.78 -1.78
C ALA A 127 -4.94 10.43 -0.85
N HIS A 128 -5.01 10.01 0.41
CA HIS A 128 -5.85 10.65 1.43
C HIS A 128 -5.15 11.82 2.17
N ASN A 129 -3.98 12.25 1.71
CA ASN A 129 -3.36 13.46 2.22
C ASN A 129 -4.32 14.65 2.04
N PRO A 130 -4.79 15.29 3.13
CA PRO A 130 -5.82 16.34 3.06
C PRO A 130 -5.35 17.59 2.33
N ASN A 131 -4.06 17.78 2.15
CA ASN A 131 -3.52 18.93 1.43
C ASN A 131 -3.63 18.75 -0.09
N GLY A 132 -3.78 17.53 -0.58
CA GLY A 132 -3.97 17.24 -2.01
C GLY A 132 -2.81 17.66 -2.92
N ASP A 133 -1.65 17.95 -2.33
CA ASP A 133 -0.48 18.53 -2.97
C ASP A 133 0.55 17.48 -3.42
N GLY A 134 0.11 16.24 -3.56
CA GLY A 134 0.96 15.17 -4.02
C GLY A 134 1.43 14.25 -2.91
N TYR A 135 2.39 13.42 -3.23
CA TYR A 135 2.81 12.27 -2.48
C TYR A 135 3.40 12.60 -1.11
N SER A 136 4.35 13.45 -1.04
CA SER A 136 4.83 14.06 0.21
C SER A 136 4.64 15.56 0.15
N GLY A 137 4.46 16.21 1.29
CA GLY A 137 4.46 17.66 1.36
C GLY A 137 5.75 18.32 0.85
N ASP A 138 6.75 17.51 0.52
CA ASP A 138 8.10 17.90 0.12
C ASP A 138 8.34 17.83 -1.40
N ASN A 139 7.32 17.47 -2.19
CA ASN A 139 7.40 17.34 -3.66
C ASN A 139 8.46 16.34 -4.15
N GLU A 140 8.71 15.27 -3.41
CA GLU A 140 9.67 14.24 -3.81
C GLU A 140 9.24 13.53 -5.08
N TYR A 141 7.95 13.22 -5.22
CA TYR A 141 7.38 12.61 -6.41
C TYR A 141 6.23 13.45 -6.97
N ALA A 142 6.27 13.73 -8.26
CA ALA A 142 5.38 14.69 -8.90
C ALA A 142 3.93 14.22 -9.08
N PHE A 143 3.66 12.91 -8.93
CA PHE A 143 2.35 12.35 -9.25
C PHE A 143 1.67 11.78 -8.00
N ASN A 144 0.37 12.04 -7.87
CA ASN A 144 -0.45 11.66 -6.71
C ASN A 144 -1.59 10.69 -7.05
N SER A 145 -1.64 10.18 -8.27
CA SER A 145 -2.65 9.22 -8.69
C SER A 145 -2.14 8.32 -9.81
N ARG A 146 -2.69 7.10 -9.89
CA ARG A 146 -2.36 6.16 -10.96
C ARG A 146 -2.48 6.77 -12.35
N GLN A 147 -3.54 7.54 -12.61
CA GLN A 147 -3.75 8.17 -13.90
C GLN A 147 -2.69 9.25 -14.20
N ALA A 148 -2.33 10.06 -13.22
CA ALA A 148 -1.29 11.08 -13.39
C ALA A 148 0.08 10.43 -13.64
N MET A 149 0.39 9.35 -12.92
CA MET A 149 1.60 8.54 -13.09
C MET A 149 1.65 7.88 -14.48
N GLU A 150 0.54 7.30 -14.97
CA GLU A 150 0.47 6.69 -16.32
C GLU A 150 0.85 7.69 -17.42
N LEU A 151 0.42 8.94 -17.27
CA LEU A 151 0.68 10.00 -18.25
C LEU A 151 2.05 10.64 -18.10
N GLY A 152 2.54 10.79 -16.88
CA GLY A 152 3.73 11.58 -16.58
C GLY A 152 4.99 10.73 -16.39
N ASP A 153 4.87 9.55 -15.78
CA ASP A 153 5.96 8.60 -15.56
C ASP A 153 5.58 7.19 -16.06
N PRO A 154 5.40 7.02 -17.37
CA PRO A 154 4.95 5.76 -17.94
C PRO A 154 5.94 4.61 -17.76
N GLN A 155 7.21 4.89 -17.47
CA GLN A 155 8.22 3.85 -17.24
C GLN A 155 8.00 3.18 -15.89
N LEU A 156 7.90 3.94 -14.81
CA LEU A 156 7.61 3.38 -13.49
C LEU A 156 6.20 2.77 -13.44
N TYR A 157 5.21 3.44 -14.05
CA TYR A 157 3.85 2.90 -14.17
C TYR A 157 3.84 1.52 -14.81
N GLY A 158 4.49 1.36 -15.97
CA GLY A 158 4.58 0.08 -16.68
C GLY A 158 5.28 -0.99 -15.86
N LEU A 159 6.38 -0.64 -15.20
CA LEU A 159 7.15 -1.55 -14.37
C LEU A 159 6.32 -2.09 -13.18
N ILE A 160 5.60 -1.21 -12.49
CA ILE A 160 4.74 -1.60 -11.36
C ILE A 160 3.57 -2.44 -11.85
N LYS A 161 2.89 -2.02 -12.92
CA LYS A 161 1.77 -2.74 -13.52
C LYS A 161 2.15 -4.15 -13.92
N ASP A 162 3.26 -4.32 -14.62
CA ASP A 162 3.69 -5.62 -15.16
C ASP A 162 4.21 -6.55 -14.07
N PHE A 163 4.81 -6.01 -13.01
CA PHE A 163 5.39 -6.80 -11.94
C PHE A 163 4.41 -7.11 -10.81
N PHE A 164 3.66 -6.12 -10.31
CA PHE A 164 2.75 -6.28 -9.18
C PHE A 164 1.28 -6.52 -9.61
N GLY A 165 0.93 -6.19 -10.84
CA GLY A 165 -0.43 -6.28 -11.36
C GLY A 165 -1.26 -5.02 -11.14
N GLU A 166 -2.51 -5.03 -11.64
CA GLU A 166 -3.38 -3.85 -11.63
C GLU A 166 -4.26 -3.76 -10.38
N SER A 167 -4.47 -4.86 -9.69
CA SER A 167 -5.43 -5.00 -8.61
C SER A 167 -4.81 -5.55 -7.35
N LEU A 168 -5.28 -5.09 -6.20
CA LEU A 168 -4.98 -5.72 -4.92
C LEU A 168 -5.83 -7.00 -4.80
N LEU A 169 -5.15 -8.16 -4.76
CA LEU A 169 -5.81 -9.48 -4.80
C LEU A 169 -6.16 -10.03 -3.42
N TYR A 170 -5.77 -9.37 -2.33
CA TYR A 170 -6.13 -9.81 -0.99
C TYR A 170 -7.59 -9.44 -0.67
N THR A 171 -8.19 -10.21 0.23
CA THR A 171 -9.52 -9.90 0.76
C THR A 171 -9.36 -9.16 2.08
N PRO A 172 -9.65 -7.86 2.15
CA PRO A 172 -9.62 -7.12 3.41
C PRO A 172 -10.71 -7.64 4.35
N SER A 173 -10.40 -7.73 5.63
CA SER A 173 -11.36 -8.01 6.68
C SER A 173 -11.61 -6.75 7.48
N LEU A 174 -12.86 -6.28 7.52
CA LEU A 174 -13.22 -5.10 8.29
C LEU A 174 -13.39 -5.45 9.76
N PRO A 175 -12.81 -4.68 10.69
CA PRO A 175 -12.97 -4.89 12.12
C PRO A 175 -14.40 -4.57 12.60
N ASP A 176 -14.74 -5.06 13.80
CA ASP A 176 -16.07 -4.87 14.41
C ASP A 176 -16.41 -3.41 14.73
N ASP A 177 -15.41 -2.58 14.90
CA ASP A 177 -15.53 -1.15 15.19
C ASP A 177 -15.54 -0.27 13.95
N PHE A 178 -15.49 -0.85 12.75
CA PHE A 178 -15.67 -0.08 11.52
C PHE A 178 -17.10 0.45 11.44
N GLU A 179 -17.25 1.76 11.54
CA GLU A 179 -18.54 2.43 11.47
C GLU A 179 -18.92 2.78 10.03
N GLY A 180 -20.10 2.30 9.59
CA GLY A 180 -20.70 2.67 8.31
C GLY A 180 -20.61 1.60 7.24
N ASN A 181 -20.70 2.04 5.98
CA ASN A 181 -20.69 1.19 4.81
C ASN A 181 -19.30 1.19 4.20
N PHE A 182 -18.76 0.02 3.92
CA PHE A 182 -17.47 -0.08 3.26
C PHE A 182 -17.63 0.00 1.74
N SER A 183 -16.84 0.84 1.11
CA SER A 183 -16.87 1.05 -0.34
C SER A 183 -15.54 0.68 -0.98
N ILE A 184 -15.58 -0.09 -2.06
CA ILE A 184 -14.49 -0.24 -3.01
C ILE A 184 -14.76 0.52 -4.32
N SER A 185 -15.79 1.35 -4.34
CA SER A 185 -16.01 2.34 -5.38
C SER A 185 -15.40 3.67 -4.94
N TYR A 186 -14.59 4.28 -5.83
CA TYR A 186 -13.93 5.55 -5.51
C TYR A 186 -14.93 6.67 -5.22
N SER A 187 -14.67 7.41 -4.15
CA SER A 187 -15.37 8.63 -3.79
C SER A 187 -14.39 9.63 -3.17
N PRO A 188 -14.22 10.83 -3.76
CA PRO A 188 -13.31 11.83 -3.20
C PRO A 188 -13.72 12.33 -1.80
N GLU A 189 -14.98 12.12 -1.40
CA GLU A 189 -15.51 12.45 -0.08
C GLU A 189 -15.13 11.42 1.00
N ILE A 190 -14.61 10.25 0.58
CA ILE A 190 -14.28 9.14 1.47
C ILE A 190 -12.82 8.76 1.26
N PRO A 191 -11.88 9.26 2.08
CA PRO A 191 -10.44 9.17 1.84
C PRO A 191 -9.91 7.75 1.59
N TYR A 192 -10.34 6.74 2.36
CA TYR A 192 -9.85 5.37 2.19
C TYR A 192 -10.18 4.76 0.82
N THR A 193 -11.17 5.32 0.09
CA THR A 193 -11.54 4.81 -1.24
C THR A 193 -10.48 5.06 -2.31
N ASN A 194 -9.51 5.93 -2.06
CA ASN A 194 -8.33 6.04 -2.91
C ASN A 194 -7.61 4.70 -3.05
N LYS A 195 -7.46 3.96 -1.95
CA LYS A 195 -6.86 2.63 -1.93
C LYS A 195 -7.86 1.54 -2.27
N SER A 196 -9.01 1.52 -1.62
CA SER A 196 -9.97 0.41 -1.71
C SER A 196 -10.54 0.23 -3.11
N GLN A 197 -10.53 1.25 -3.99
CA GLN A 197 -10.96 1.13 -5.38
C GLN A 197 -10.19 0.09 -6.20
N TYR A 198 -9.01 -0.31 -5.75
CA TYR A 198 -8.17 -1.31 -6.41
C TYR A 198 -8.38 -2.72 -5.87
N LEU A 199 -9.24 -2.90 -4.88
CA LEU A 199 -9.64 -4.21 -4.37
C LEU A 199 -10.66 -4.88 -5.29
N ASP A 200 -10.55 -6.20 -5.43
CA ASP A 200 -11.53 -7.02 -6.14
C ASP A 200 -12.48 -7.72 -5.15
N ASN A 201 -12.06 -7.90 -3.90
CA ASN A 201 -12.79 -8.71 -2.92
C ASN A 201 -12.88 -8.01 -1.57
N VAL A 202 -14.01 -8.19 -0.89
CA VAL A 202 -14.25 -7.70 0.48
C VAL A 202 -14.91 -8.77 1.33
N SER A 203 -14.53 -8.88 2.59
CA SER A 203 -15.19 -9.74 3.58
C SER A 203 -15.39 -8.95 4.86
N LEU A 204 -16.64 -8.87 5.32
CA LEU A 204 -16.94 -8.33 6.65
C LEU A 204 -16.54 -9.34 7.71
N SER A 205 -15.73 -8.93 8.65
CA SER A 205 -15.50 -9.63 9.92
C SER A 205 -16.49 -9.12 10.97
N GLY A 206 -16.61 -9.84 12.07
CA GLY A 206 -17.41 -9.37 13.19
C GLY A 206 -18.91 -9.62 13.08
N THR A 207 -19.66 -8.88 13.89
CA THR A 207 -21.10 -9.12 14.14
C THR A 207 -22.00 -7.90 13.93
N LEU A 208 -21.44 -6.77 13.57
CA LEU A 208 -22.21 -5.54 13.31
C LEU A 208 -22.78 -5.55 11.89
N ALA A 209 -23.97 -4.96 11.76
CA ALA A 209 -24.59 -4.75 10.47
C ALA A 209 -23.83 -3.65 9.71
N SER A 210 -23.25 -4.01 8.57
CA SER A 210 -22.55 -3.09 7.68
C SER A 210 -22.88 -3.44 6.23
N ASP A 211 -22.83 -2.45 5.36
CA ASP A 211 -23.11 -2.62 3.94
C ASP A 211 -21.80 -2.63 3.14
N ILE A 212 -21.84 -3.22 1.94
CA ILE A 212 -20.70 -3.24 1.01
C ILE A 212 -21.13 -2.66 -0.32
N LEU A 213 -20.37 -1.68 -0.80
CA LEU A 213 -20.47 -1.14 -2.15
C LEU A 213 -19.26 -1.59 -2.98
N GLY A 214 -19.52 -2.40 -4.02
CA GLY A 214 -18.55 -2.84 -5.01
C GLY A 214 -18.14 -1.74 -5.99
N ASN A 215 -17.33 -2.11 -6.98
CA ASN A 215 -16.83 -1.22 -8.04
C ASN A 215 -17.31 -1.69 -9.43
N ASP A 216 -16.55 -1.41 -10.48
CA ASP A 216 -16.87 -1.79 -11.86
C ASP A 216 -16.20 -3.09 -12.33
N LYS A 217 -15.61 -3.85 -11.39
CA LYS A 217 -14.95 -5.14 -11.65
C LYS A 217 -15.82 -6.30 -11.16
N ASP A 218 -15.45 -7.52 -11.54
CA ASP A 218 -16.03 -8.76 -11.01
C ASP A 218 -15.60 -8.94 -9.55
N ASN A 219 -16.49 -8.65 -8.59
CA ASN A 219 -16.18 -8.65 -7.18
C ASN A 219 -16.60 -9.95 -6.46
N ILE A 220 -15.92 -10.29 -5.36
CA ILE A 220 -16.40 -11.24 -4.37
C ILE A 220 -16.68 -10.50 -3.06
N LEU A 221 -17.97 -10.29 -2.77
CA LEU A 221 -18.42 -9.55 -1.60
C LEU A 221 -19.01 -10.51 -0.56
N LYS A 222 -18.42 -10.59 0.62
CA LYS A 222 -18.86 -11.47 1.70
C LYS A 222 -19.34 -10.67 2.90
N GLY A 223 -20.59 -10.92 3.30
CA GLY A 223 -21.18 -10.40 4.53
C GLY A 223 -20.65 -11.08 5.79
N ASN A 224 -21.34 -10.84 6.89
CA ASN A 224 -21.12 -11.48 8.18
C ASN A 224 -22.38 -12.19 8.69
N LEU A 225 -22.57 -12.30 10.01
CA LEU A 225 -23.76 -12.93 10.59
C LEU A 225 -24.91 -11.95 10.84
N ALA A 226 -24.70 -10.65 10.60
CA ALA A 226 -25.71 -9.62 10.75
C ALA A 226 -26.48 -9.41 9.43
N THR A 227 -27.40 -8.45 9.43
CA THR A 227 -28.08 -8.00 8.20
C THR A 227 -27.14 -7.09 7.41
N ASN A 228 -26.86 -7.45 6.16
CA ASN A 228 -26.00 -6.68 5.28
C ASN A 228 -26.77 -6.28 4.00
N HIS A 229 -26.44 -5.12 3.45
CA HIS A 229 -26.86 -4.74 2.12
C HIS A 229 -25.64 -4.72 1.20
N PHE A 230 -25.82 -5.24 -0.01
CA PHE A 230 -24.80 -5.31 -1.03
C PHE A 230 -25.23 -4.55 -2.26
N ASN A 231 -24.32 -3.78 -2.81
CA ASN A 231 -24.40 -3.29 -4.16
C ASN A 231 -23.12 -3.72 -4.88
N GLY A 232 -23.23 -4.66 -5.83
CA GLY A 232 -22.06 -5.17 -6.54
C GLY A 232 -21.41 -4.10 -7.43
N GLY A 233 -22.20 -3.22 -7.99
CA GLY A 233 -21.75 -2.27 -8.98
C GLY A 233 -21.96 -2.79 -10.40
N ALA A 234 -20.98 -2.62 -11.27
CA ALA A 234 -20.92 -3.25 -12.58
C ALA A 234 -19.97 -4.47 -12.53
N GLY A 235 -20.07 -5.36 -13.51
CA GLY A 235 -19.31 -6.59 -13.53
C GLY A 235 -20.15 -7.82 -13.18
N ASP A 236 -19.50 -8.98 -13.15
CA ASP A 236 -20.09 -10.26 -12.76
C ASP A 236 -19.75 -10.57 -11.29
N ASP A 237 -20.59 -10.14 -10.35
CA ASP A 237 -20.32 -10.19 -8.93
C ASP A 237 -20.76 -11.49 -8.25
N LEU A 238 -19.98 -11.96 -7.31
CA LEU A 238 -20.33 -13.03 -6.39
C LEU A 238 -20.62 -12.47 -5.00
N ILE A 239 -21.89 -12.51 -4.57
CA ILE A 239 -22.33 -12.04 -3.27
C ILE A 239 -22.66 -13.21 -2.34
N ILE A 240 -22.07 -13.22 -1.14
CA ILE A 240 -22.27 -14.26 -0.11
C ILE A 240 -22.71 -13.59 1.19
N GLY A 241 -24.02 -13.65 1.49
CA GLY A 241 -24.58 -13.00 2.67
C GLY A 241 -24.34 -13.75 4.00
N TYR A 242 -24.16 -15.07 3.97
CA TYR A 242 -24.12 -15.99 5.12
C TYR A 242 -25.45 -16.05 5.88
N GLN A 243 -25.48 -15.54 7.11
CA GLN A 243 -26.67 -15.50 7.97
C GLN A 243 -27.15 -14.06 8.10
N GLY A 244 -28.43 -13.89 8.39
CA GLY A 244 -29.04 -12.56 8.46
C GLY A 244 -30.21 -12.43 7.49
N ILE A 245 -30.74 -11.22 7.35
CA ILE A 245 -31.72 -10.84 6.32
C ILE A 245 -30.99 -9.92 5.34
N ASP A 246 -30.25 -10.53 4.44
CA ASP A 246 -29.40 -9.79 3.51
C ASP A 246 -30.17 -9.33 2.29
N ARG A 247 -29.68 -8.28 1.65
CA ARG A 247 -30.24 -7.72 0.42
C ARG A 247 -29.12 -7.40 -0.55
N SER A 248 -29.34 -7.68 -1.84
CA SER A 248 -28.46 -7.26 -2.93
C SER A 248 -29.24 -6.45 -3.96
N ILE A 249 -28.57 -5.49 -4.55
CA ILE A 249 -29.06 -4.63 -5.64
C ILE A 249 -28.18 -4.90 -6.84
#